data_9a611f6c7c5dee464c725e5ead93498e
#
_entry.id   9a611f6c7c5dee464c725e5ead93498e
#
_cell.length_a   1.000
_cell.length_b   1.000
_cell.length_c   1.000
_cell.angle_alpha   90.00
_cell.angle_beta   90.00
_cell.angle_gamma   90.00
#
_symmetry.space_group_name_H-M   'P 1'
#
loop_
_entity.id
_entity.type
_entity.pdbx_description
1 polymer ?
#
loop_
_entity_poly.entity_id
_entity_poly.type
_entity_poly.pdbx_seq_one_letter_code
_entity_poly.pdbx_strand_id
1 'polypeptide(L)'
;MTYKESLHRIWLIAKREVHRLVAQPIYFFCMLIAPAICVIFFVSLMHEGLPTDLPIAVVDMDNSATSRNLIRQLDAFEQTEVYMKTMSFTEARQEMQKGNVYGIFYIPSGFAVDATSGKQPRLSFYTNGTCCFGI
;
A
#
# COMPACT_ATOMS: atom_id res chain seq x y z
N MET A 1 37.77 3.49 -41.87
CA MET A 1 37.59 2.43 -40.86
C MET A 1 36.11 2.08 -40.86
N THR A 2 35.82 0.86 -41.23
CA THR A 2 34.41 0.45 -41.47
C THR A 2 33.77 0.08 -40.11
N TYR A 3 32.60 0.61 -39.83
CA TYR A 3 31.83 0.38 -38.62
C TYR A 3 31.69 -1.10 -38.21
N LYS A 4 31.68 -1.99 -39.21
CA LYS A 4 31.66 -3.45 -39.02
C LYS A 4 32.96 -3.99 -38.36
N GLU A 5 34.11 -3.45 -38.63
CA GLU A 5 35.37 -3.91 -38.02
C GLU A 5 35.45 -3.48 -36.56
N SER A 6 34.96 -2.30 -36.22
CA SER A 6 34.89 -1.83 -34.84
C SER A 6 33.93 -2.69 -34.01
N LEU A 7 32.78 -3.03 -34.56
CA LEU A 7 31.79 -3.93 -33.90
C LEU A 7 32.37 -5.32 -33.67
N HIS A 8 33.11 -5.86 -34.65
CA HIS A 8 33.72 -7.17 -34.52
C HIS A 8 34.80 -7.19 -33.43
N ARG A 9 35.62 -6.12 -33.34
CA ARG A 9 36.64 -5.97 -32.28
C ARG A 9 36.00 -5.84 -30.89
N ILE A 10 34.92 -5.05 -30.76
CA ILE A 10 34.17 -4.91 -29.51
C ILE A 10 33.61 -6.27 -29.10
N TRP A 11 33.04 -7.00 -30.04
CA TRP A 11 32.47 -8.33 -29.76
C TRP A 11 33.52 -9.35 -29.29
N LEU A 12 34.73 -9.34 -29.91
CA LEU A 12 35.84 -10.21 -29.49
C LEU A 12 36.35 -9.86 -28.10
N ILE A 13 36.43 -8.57 -27.76
CA ILE A 13 36.84 -8.11 -26.44
C ILE A 13 35.76 -8.50 -25.41
N ALA A 14 34.51 -8.26 -25.69
CA ALA A 14 33.38 -8.63 -24.82
C ALA A 14 33.36 -10.14 -24.54
N LYS A 15 33.53 -10.97 -25.57
CA LYS A 15 33.56 -12.43 -25.44
C LYS A 15 34.75 -12.87 -24.54
N ARG A 16 35.90 -12.23 -24.69
CA ARG A 16 37.07 -12.53 -23.87
C ARG A 16 36.86 -12.14 -22.41
N GLU A 17 36.26 -10.99 -22.15
CA GLU A 17 35.95 -10.54 -20.78
C GLU A 17 34.89 -11.42 -20.14
N VAL A 18 33.83 -11.79 -20.86
CA VAL A 18 32.83 -12.74 -20.38
C VAL A 18 33.46 -14.09 -20.05
N HIS A 19 34.37 -14.60 -20.90
CA HIS A 19 35.05 -15.85 -20.62
C HIS A 19 35.94 -15.77 -19.38
N ARG A 20 36.56 -14.62 -19.14
CA ARG A 20 37.32 -14.36 -17.90
C ARG A 20 36.46 -14.33 -16.65
N LEU A 21 35.32 -13.68 -16.75
CA LEU A 21 34.32 -13.63 -15.65
C LEU A 21 33.77 -15.02 -15.30
N VAL A 22 33.50 -15.83 -16.32
CA VAL A 22 33.05 -17.23 -16.12
C VAL A 22 34.14 -18.17 -15.64
N ALA A 23 35.41 -17.90 -16.02
CA ALA A 23 36.56 -18.72 -15.61
C ALA A 23 36.90 -18.53 -14.12
N GLN A 24 36.51 -17.47 -13.49
CA GLN A 24 36.63 -17.29 -12.04
C GLN A 24 35.28 -17.55 -11.36
N PRO A 25 35.12 -18.70 -10.68
CA PRO A 25 33.84 -19.11 -10.12
C PRO A 25 33.25 -18.11 -9.09
N ILE A 26 34.14 -17.34 -8.46
CA ILE A 26 33.74 -16.36 -7.45
C ILE A 26 32.92 -15.21 -8.04
N TYR A 27 33.32 -14.70 -9.22
CA TYR A 27 32.56 -13.62 -9.88
C TYR A 27 31.23 -14.11 -10.46
N PHE A 28 31.21 -15.31 -11.02
CA PHE A 28 29.99 -15.94 -11.50
C PHE A 28 29.00 -16.18 -10.36
N PHE A 29 29.51 -16.67 -9.23
CA PHE A 29 28.70 -16.87 -8.02
C PHE A 29 28.11 -15.56 -7.51
N CYS A 30 28.93 -14.50 -7.38
CA CYS A 30 28.43 -13.18 -6.95
C CYS A 30 27.43 -12.59 -7.95
N MET A 31 27.67 -12.70 -9.25
CA MET A 31 26.81 -12.14 -10.28
C MET A 31 25.46 -12.85 -10.37
N LEU A 32 25.39 -14.16 -10.08
CA LEU A 32 24.14 -14.94 -10.12
C LEU A 32 23.43 -14.94 -8.77
N ILE A 33 24.18 -15.13 -7.69
CA ILE A 33 23.60 -15.30 -6.34
C ILE A 33 23.15 -13.95 -5.76
N ALA A 34 23.89 -12.87 -5.96
CA ALA A 34 23.51 -11.57 -5.44
C ALA A 34 22.13 -11.10 -5.95
N PRO A 35 21.84 -11.11 -7.26
CA PRO A 35 20.50 -10.76 -7.72
C PRO A 35 19.42 -11.78 -7.28
N ALA A 36 19.76 -13.07 -7.20
CA ALA A 36 18.83 -14.08 -6.72
C ALA A 36 18.44 -13.83 -5.24
N ILE A 37 19.43 -13.53 -4.40
CA ILE A 37 19.19 -13.17 -2.99
C ILE A 37 18.34 -11.89 -2.90
N CYS A 38 18.65 -10.86 -3.71
CA CYS A 38 17.85 -9.63 -3.74
C CYS A 38 16.39 -9.92 -4.12
N VAL A 39 16.16 -10.72 -5.15
CA VAL A 39 14.79 -11.07 -5.58
C VAL A 39 14.06 -11.84 -4.47
N ILE A 40 14.71 -12.85 -3.87
CA ILE A 40 14.13 -13.64 -2.77
C ILE A 40 13.81 -12.71 -1.58
N PHE A 41 14.70 -11.81 -1.25
CA PHE A 41 14.52 -10.85 -0.17
C PHE A 41 13.33 -9.90 -0.43
N PHE A 42 13.25 -9.33 -1.64
CA PHE A 42 12.12 -8.48 -2.01
C PHE A 42 10.80 -9.24 -2.08
N VAL A 43 10.80 -10.46 -2.61
CA VAL A 43 9.60 -11.30 -2.63
C VAL A 43 9.19 -11.67 -1.21
N SER A 44 10.14 -11.98 -0.33
CA SER A 44 9.85 -12.28 1.08
C SER A 44 9.26 -11.07 1.81
N LEU A 45 9.83 -9.87 1.62
CA LEU A 45 9.28 -8.63 2.16
C LEU A 45 7.87 -8.33 1.63
N MET A 46 7.63 -8.60 0.34
CA MET A 46 6.30 -8.40 -0.26
C MET A 46 5.30 -9.48 0.15
N HIS A 47 5.78 -10.66 0.50
CA HIS A 47 4.92 -11.77 0.93
C HIS A 47 4.36 -11.58 2.34
N GLU A 48 5.08 -10.87 3.21
CA GLU A 48 4.55 -10.47 4.52
C GLU A 48 3.57 -9.30 4.43
N GLY A 49 3.31 -8.81 3.22
CA GLY A 49 2.23 -7.93 2.83
C GLY A 49 2.14 -6.63 3.63
N LEU A 50 1.47 -5.67 3.05
CA LEU A 50 0.80 -4.62 3.82
C LEU A 50 -0.14 -5.31 4.83
N PRO A 51 -0.20 -4.84 6.09
CA PRO A 51 -1.14 -5.40 7.05
C PRO A 51 -2.53 -5.41 6.41
N THR A 52 -3.02 -6.61 6.13
CA THR A 52 -4.38 -6.87 5.68
C THR A 52 -5.29 -6.82 6.91
N ASP A 53 -6.54 -6.45 6.71
CA ASP A 53 -7.54 -6.44 7.79
C ASP A 53 -7.23 -5.44 8.93
N LEU A 54 -6.85 -4.19 8.57
CA LEU A 54 -6.71 -3.14 9.57
C LEU A 54 -8.08 -2.81 10.16
N PRO A 55 -8.33 -3.13 11.45
CA PRO A 55 -9.61 -2.84 12.07
C PRO A 55 -9.81 -1.32 12.20
N ILE A 56 -10.87 -0.81 11.57
CA ILE A 56 -11.29 0.58 11.65
C ILE A 56 -12.67 0.70 12.31
N ALA A 57 -12.89 1.78 13.04
CA ALA A 57 -14.21 2.15 13.52
C ALA A 57 -14.84 3.16 12.56
N VAL A 58 -16.09 2.96 12.22
CA VAL A 58 -16.86 3.91 11.39
C VAL A 58 -17.89 4.60 12.26
N VAL A 59 -17.78 5.93 12.32
CA VAL A 59 -18.78 6.80 12.98
C VAL A 59 -19.66 7.42 11.89
N ASP A 60 -20.88 6.89 11.76
CA ASP A 60 -21.83 7.32 10.75
C ASP A 60 -22.94 8.18 11.39
N MET A 61 -22.82 9.50 11.23
CA MET A 61 -23.80 10.47 11.73
C MET A 61 -24.92 10.75 10.71
N ASP A 62 -24.75 10.34 9.46
CA ASP A 62 -25.70 10.59 8.38
C ASP A 62 -26.74 9.47 8.25
N ASN A 63 -26.34 8.24 8.50
CA ASN A 63 -27.16 7.02 8.42
C ASN A 63 -28.03 6.91 7.15
N SER A 64 -27.52 7.45 6.04
CA SER A 64 -28.19 7.46 4.75
C SER A 64 -27.92 6.19 3.94
N ALA A 65 -28.62 6.01 2.81
CA ALA A 65 -28.30 4.94 1.87
C ALA A 65 -26.90 5.12 1.26
N THR A 66 -26.49 6.36 1.07
CA THR A 66 -25.18 6.72 0.50
C THR A 66 -24.05 6.40 1.48
N SER A 67 -24.21 6.73 2.77
CA SER A 67 -23.22 6.39 3.80
C SER A 67 -23.08 4.88 3.97
N ARG A 68 -24.19 4.14 3.94
CA ARG A 68 -24.16 2.67 3.99
C ARG A 68 -23.45 2.03 2.80
N ASN A 69 -23.63 2.57 1.59
CA ASN A 69 -22.92 2.09 0.42
C ASN A 69 -21.43 2.37 0.51
N LEU A 70 -21.05 3.54 1.02
CA LEU A 70 -19.65 3.89 1.26
C LEU A 70 -18.99 2.94 2.27
N ILE A 71 -19.69 2.64 3.38
CA ILE A 71 -19.19 1.70 4.39
C ILE A 71 -19.01 0.30 3.80
N ARG A 72 -19.93 -0.18 2.96
CA ARG A 72 -19.78 -1.47 2.28
C ARG A 72 -18.60 -1.48 1.32
N GLN A 73 -18.33 -0.37 0.65
CA GLN A 73 -17.15 -0.26 -0.21
C GLN A 73 -15.85 -0.26 0.60
N LEU A 74 -15.84 0.40 1.75
CA LEU A 74 -14.71 0.37 2.69
C LEU A 74 -14.46 -1.05 3.23
N ASP A 75 -15.50 -1.76 3.60
CA ASP A 75 -15.42 -3.14 4.09
C ASP A 75 -15.03 -4.15 2.99
N ALA A 76 -15.29 -3.79 1.72
CA ALA A 76 -14.89 -4.60 0.57
C ALA A 76 -13.41 -4.44 0.18
N PHE A 77 -12.69 -3.47 0.75
CA PHE A 77 -11.25 -3.34 0.56
C PHE A 77 -10.51 -4.37 1.42
N GLU A 78 -9.70 -5.19 0.79
CA GLU A 78 -8.89 -6.26 1.41
C GLU A 78 -7.95 -5.76 2.52
N GLN A 79 -7.71 -4.45 2.59
CA GLN A 79 -6.79 -3.83 3.55
C GLN A 79 -7.50 -3.25 4.79
N THR A 80 -8.83 -3.19 4.80
CA THR A 80 -9.60 -2.57 5.89
C THR A 80 -10.75 -3.48 6.32
N GLU A 81 -10.83 -3.73 7.62
CA GLU A 81 -11.96 -4.42 8.24
C GLU A 81 -12.77 -3.43 9.07
N VAL A 82 -14.06 -3.32 8.82
CA VAL A 82 -14.94 -2.49 9.64
C VAL A 82 -15.25 -3.23 10.94
N TYR A 83 -14.41 -3.01 11.96
CA TYR A 83 -14.54 -3.64 13.27
C TYR A 83 -15.85 -3.25 13.99
N MET A 84 -16.22 -1.98 13.92
CA MET A 84 -17.46 -1.49 14.52
C MET A 84 -18.03 -0.31 13.75
N LYS A 85 -19.37 -0.25 13.75
CA LYS A 85 -20.12 0.90 13.29
C LYS A 85 -20.87 1.50 14.48
N THR A 86 -20.65 2.77 14.76
CA THR A 86 -21.30 3.51 15.85
C THR A 86 -21.74 4.89 15.40
N MET A 87 -22.65 5.49 16.13
CA MET A 87 -23.01 6.91 15.99
C MET A 87 -22.26 7.78 17.02
N SER A 88 -21.53 7.16 17.94
CA SER A 88 -20.83 7.85 19.01
C SER A 88 -19.33 7.90 18.75
N PHE A 89 -18.81 9.09 18.49
CA PHE A 89 -17.36 9.32 18.36
C PHE A 89 -16.59 8.92 19.63
N THR A 90 -17.23 9.09 20.80
CA THR A 90 -16.60 8.74 22.09
C THR A 90 -16.34 7.25 22.22
N GLU A 91 -17.30 6.41 21.78
CA GLU A 91 -17.12 4.95 21.79
C GLU A 91 -16.00 4.53 20.84
N ALA A 92 -16.00 5.04 19.60
CA ALA A 92 -14.96 4.74 18.64
C ALA A 92 -13.57 5.15 19.17
N ARG A 93 -13.48 6.31 19.85
CA ARG A 93 -12.25 6.78 20.47
C ARG A 93 -11.79 5.88 21.63
N GLN A 94 -12.72 5.36 22.43
CA GLN A 94 -12.38 4.42 23.50
C GLN A 94 -11.80 3.11 22.96
N GLU A 95 -12.39 2.57 21.89
CA GLU A 95 -11.88 1.36 21.25
C GLU A 95 -10.51 1.60 20.58
N MET A 96 -10.27 2.80 20.04
CA MET A 96 -8.96 3.19 19.53
C MET A 96 -7.93 3.33 20.66
N GLN A 97 -8.30 3.85 21.82
CA GLN A 97 -7.42 3.94 22.99
C GLN A 97 -7.08 2.56 23.59
N LYS A 98 -8.00 1.60 23.48
CA LYS A 98 -7.76 0.21 23.87
C LYS A 98 -6.87 -0.55 22.88
N GLY A 99 -6.63 0.03 21.71
CA GLY A 99 -5.83 -0.60 20.63
C GLY A 99 -6.61 -1.59 19.76
N ASN A 100 -7.94 -1.66 19.91
CA ASN A 100 -8.79 -2.54 19.11
C ASN A 100 -9.03 -2.04 17.70
N VAL A 101 -8.89 -0.73 17.46
CA VAL A 101 -9.00 -0.12 16.13
C VAL A 101 -7.84 0.84 15.88
N TYR A 102 -7.34 0.84 14.65
CA TYR A 102 -6.22 1.69 14.23
C TYR A 102 -6.65 3.08 13.78
N GLY A 103 -7.90 3.23 13.35
CA GLY A 103 -8.41 4.50 12.88
C GLY A 103 -9.92 4.62 12.98
N ILE A 104 -10.39 5.87 12.98
CA ILE A 104 -11.80 6.20 13.01
C ILE A 104 -12.14 6.93 11.72
N PHE A 105 -13.07 6.38 10.97
CA PHE A 105 -13.64 7.00 9.79
C PHE A 105 -14.93 7.71 10.17
N TYR A 106 -14.92 9.05 10.07
CA TYR A 106 -16.06 9.89 10.48
C TYR A 106 -16.82 10.40 9.28
N ILE A 107 -18.11 10.09 9.23
CA ILE A 107 -19.08 10.55 8.22
C ILE A 107 -19.98 11.58 8.88
N PRO A 108 -19.91 12.88 8.51
CA PRO A 108 -20.73 13.92 9.10
C PRO A 108 -22.20 13.80 8.66
N SER A 109 -23.10 14.34 9.46
CA SER A 109 -24.52 14.49 9.09
C SER A 109 -24.65 15.38 7.85
N GLY A 110 -25.55 15.02 6.93
CA GLY A 110 -25.73 15.74 5.67
C GLY A 110 -24.81 15.29 4.53
N PHE A 111 -23.99 14.24 4.74
CA PHE A 111 -23.09 13.70 3.73
C PHE A 111 -23.80 13.37 2.41
N ALA A 112 -24.96 12.71 2.47
CA ALA A 112 -25.74 12.37 1.28
C ALA A 112 -26.25 13.59 0.53
N VAL A 113 -26.66 14.62 1.24
CA VAL A 113 -27.17 15.86 0.66
C VAL A 113 -26.04 16.63 -0.04
N ASP A 114 -24.89 16.72 0.60
CA ASP A 114 -23.72 17.38 0.01
C ASP A 114 -23.21 16.62 -1.22
N ALA A 115 -23.15 15.28 -1.17
CA ALA A 115 -22.74 14.45 -2.29
C ALA A 115 -23.69 14.58 -3.50
N THR A 116 -24.99 14.73 -3.27
CA THR A 116 -25.98 14.90 -4.36
C THR A 116 -26.07 16.33 -4.87
N SER A 117 -25.69 17.32 -4.06
CA SER A 117 -25.71 18.76 -4.42
C SER A 117 -24.48 19.22 -5.18
N GLY A 118 -23.53 18.31 -5.51
CA GLY A 118 -22.26 18.67 -6.17
C GLY A 118 -21.29 19.42 -5.28
N LYS A 119 -21.56 19.50 -3.97
CA LYS A 119 -20.60 19.99 -2.98
C LYS A 119 -19.64 18.86 -2.63
N GLN A 120 -18.41 19.20 -2.29
CA GLN A 120 -17.45 18.21 -1.81
C GLN A 120 -17.74 17.87 -0.34
N PRO A 121 -18.28 16.67 -0.04
CA PRO A 121 -18.50 16.28 1.34
C PRO A 121 -17.15 16.06 2.03
N ARG A 122 -16.99 16.59 3.24
CA ARG A 122 -15.77 16.42 4.02
C ARG A 122 -15.87 15.14 4.83
N LEU A 123 -15.02 14.19 4.51
CA LEU A 123 -14.79 12.99 5.32
C LEU A 123 -13.55 13.23 6.19
N SER A 124 -13.59 12.76 7.42
CA SER A 124 -12.44 12.89 8.34
C SER A 124 -12.00 11.51 8.78
N PHE A 125 -10.70 11.28 8.68
CA PHE A 125 -10.05 10.06 9.15
C PHE A 125 -9.12 10.40 10.31
N TYR A 126 -9.34 9.75 11.45
CA TYR A 126 -8.54 9.93 12.66
C TYR A 126 -7.72 8.68 12.91
N THR A 127 -6.42 8.85 13.13
CA THR A 127 -5.52 7.76 13.52
C THR A 127 -4.94 8.01 14.91
N ASN A 128 -4.46 6.98 15.56
CA ASN A 128 -3.85 7.07 16.89
C ASN A 128 -2.50 7.82 16.90
N GLY A 129 -1.97 8.21 15.77
CA GLY A 129 -0.74 8.99 15.62
C GLY A 129 -1.03 10.35 15.00
N THR A 130 -1.55 11.26 15.79
CA THR A 130 -1.53 12.75 15.57
C THR A 130 -1.41 13.23 14.11
N CYS A 131 -2.39 12.97 13.25
CA CYS A 131 -2.56 13.75 12.03
C CYS A 131 -3.99 13.64 11.51
N CYS A 132 -4.71 14.77 11.54
CA CYS A 132 -5.94 14.94 10.79
C CYS A 132 -5.55 15.11 9.32
N PHE A 133 -5.80 14.11 8.49
CA PHE A 133 -5.87 14.31 7.05
C PHE A 133 -7.32 14.64 6.71
N GLY A 134 -7.59 15.93 6.48
CA GLY A 134 -8.79 16.36 5.79
C GLY A 134 -8.53 16.25 4.28
N ILE A 135 -9.30 15.44 3.60
CA ILE A 135 -9.39 15.40 2.14
C ILE A 135 -10.67 16.11 1.71
#